data_2e015a75dd6bd8309d6436ee5450931d
#
_entry.id   2e015a75dd6bd8309d6436ee5450931d
#
_cell.length_a   1.000
_cell.length_b   1.000
_cell.length_c   1.000
_cell.angle_alpha   90.00
_cell.angle_beta   90.00
_cell.angle_gamma   90.00
#
_symmetry.space_group_name_H-M   'P 1'
#
loop_
_entity.id
_entity.type
_entity.pdbx_description
1 polymer ?
#
loop_
_entity_poly.entity_id
_entity_poly.type
_entity_poly.pdbx_seq_one_letter_code
_entity_poly.pdbx_strand_id
1 'polypeptide(L)'
;DVTVEGLAEISGNSRFAWDCYRRFIQMYGDVVMGVQARSEEEEDPFHEILEKMKRKLKVETDSDLSTENLKALVDQYKALIRKRTRSAFPQDVFEQLWGATSAVFSSWRNERAILYRQQYAIPAEWGTAVNIQAMVFGNAGDDSATGVAFTRDPANGEKVFYGEYLINAQGEDVVAGVRTPNAIAKLADELPQSYRDLEKVRNKLEKHFKDMQDFEFTIEGGRLFILQTRNGKRTGLAAVRIAVEMQRERLMSQETALLKIPAESIDSLLVPVFDPKALKAAPIIGKGLP
;
A
#
# COMPACT_ATOMS: atom_id res chain seq x y z
N ASP A 1 3.27 -13.27 -22.24
CA ASP A 1 4.62 -12.98 -22.80
C ASP A 1 4.56 -11.85 -23.85
N VAL A 2 3.65 -11.88 -24.81
CA VAL A 2 3.54 -10.81 -25.83
C VAL A 2 3.29 -9.43 -25.20
N THR A 3 2.46 -9.37 -24.15
CA THR A 3 2.12 -8.12 -23.47
C THR A 3 3.34 -7.47 -22.80
N VAL A 4 4.23 -8.28 -22.20
CA VAL A 4 5.43 -7.75 -21.55
C VAL A 4 6.44 -7.18 -22.57
N GLU A 5 6.56 -7.81 -23.74
CA GLU A 5 7.41 -7.30 -24.81
C GLU A 5 6.86 -5.99 -25.38
N GLY A 6 5.52 -5.90 -25.57
CA GLY A 6 4.87 -4.65 -25.95
C GLY A 6 5.06 -3.54 -24.91
N LEU A 7 4.99 -3.85 -23.62
CA LEU A 7 5.27 -2.87 -22.56
C LEU A 7 6.74 -2.43 -22.57
N ALA A 8 7.67 -3.35 -22.82
CA ALA A 8 9.09 -3.04 -22.95
C ALA A 8 9.39 -2.11 -24.13
N GLU A 9 8.71 -2.32 -25.26
CA GLU A 9 8.82 -1.48 -26.45
C GLU A 9 8.25 -0.07 -26.21
N ILE A 10 7.03 0.03 -25.69
CA ILE A 10 6.34 1.30 -25.44
C ILE A 10 7.05 2.14 -24.38
N SER A 11 7.52 1.52 -23.31
CA SER A 11 8.21 2.22 -22.21
C SER A 11 9.68 2.53 -22.52
N GLY A 12 10.28 1.86 -23.49
CA GLY A 12 11.72 1.90 -23.73
C GLY A 12 12.56 1.29 -22.59
N ASN A 13 11.91 0.62 -21.62
CA ASN A 13 12.54 0.07 -20.42
C ASN A 13 12.18 -1.41 -20.23
N SER A 14 13.01 -2.27 -20.83
CA SER A 14 12.79 -3.72 -20.77
C SER A 14 12.88 -4.26 -19.34
N ARG A 15 13.77 -3.72 -18.50
CA ARG A 15 13.88 -4.15 -17.11
C ARG A 15 12.59 -3.89 -16.36
N PHE A 16 12.03 -2.68 -16.47
CA PHE A 16 10.75 -2.30 -15.86
C PHE A 16 9.62 -3.26 -16.28
N ALA A 17 9.48 -3.51 -17.59
CA ALA A 17 8.43 -4.39 -18.10
C ALA A 17 8.52 -5.81 -17.52
N TRP A 18 9.73 -6.38 -17.49
CA TRP A 18 9.95 -7.73 -16.95
C TRP A 18 9.82 -7.80 -15.45
N ASP A 19 10.13 -6.73 -14.69
CA ASP A 19 9.84 -6.68 -13.25
C ASP A 19 8.33 -6.61 -12.98
N CYS A 20 7.58 -5.82 -13.74
CA CYS A 20 6.11 -5.80 -13.65
C CYS A 20 5.51 -7.17 -13.96
N TYR A 21 6.03 -7.86 -14.98
CA TYR A 21 5.54 -9.19 -15.33
C TYR A 21 5.89 -10.24 -14.27
N ARG A 22 7.08 -10.20 -13.71
CA ARG A 22 7.48 -11.05 -12.58
C ARG A 22 6.53 -10.87 -11.39
N ARG A 23 6.24 -9.62 -11.00
CA ARG A 23 5.32 -9.28 -9.91
C ARG A 23 3.90 -9.76 -10.20
N PHE A 24 3.44 -9.57 -11.43
CA PHE A 24 2.13 -10.04 -11.87
C PHE A 24 2.00 -11.57 -11.76
N ILE A 25 3.00 -12.34 -12.22
CA ILE A 25 2.99 -13.81 -12.11
C ILE A 25 2.98 -14.25 -10.65
N GLN A 26 3.77 -13.59 -9.80
CA GLN A 26 3.80 -13.88 -8.36
C GLN A 26 2.43 -13.68 -7.74
N MET A 27 1.86 -12.48 -7.88
CA MET A 27 0.58 -12.12 -7.28
C MET A 27 -0.58 -12.99 -7.86
N TYR A 28 -0.61 -13.20 -9.16
CA TYR A 28 -1.62 -14.05 -9.78
C TYR A 28 -1.47 -15.53 -9.38
N GLY A 29 -0.24 -16.01 -9.32
CA GLY A 29 0.08 -17.36 -8.87
C GLY A 29 -0.35 -17.62 -7.43
N ASP A 30 -0.09 -16.68 -6.53
CA ASP A 30 -0.52 -16.74 -5.13
C ASP A 30 -2.05 -16.62 -5.01
N VAL A 31 -2.62 -15.51 -5.45
CA VAL A 31 -4.02 -15.13 -5.14
C VAL A 31 -5.02 -15.90 -6.00
N VAL A 32 -4.75 -16.05 -7.30
CA VAL A 32 -5.71 -16.66 -8.25
C VAL A 32 -5.49 -18.16 -8.38
N MET A 33 -4.24 -18.60 -8.46
CA MET A 33 -3.91 -20.01 -8.67
C MET A 33 -3.61 -20.77 -7.37
N GLY A 34 -3.60 -20.09 -6.21
CA GLY A 34 -3.46 -20.70 -4.88
C GLY A 34 -2.09 -21.31 -4.60
N VAL A 35 -1.04 -20.75 -5.20
CA VAL A 35 0.35 -21.20 -4.96
C VAL A 35 0.90 -20.50 -3.72
N GLN A 36 0.49 -21.00 -2.57
CA GLN A 36 0.84 -20.46 -1.24
C GLN A 36 1.74 -21.43 -0.46
N ALA A 37 2.29 -20.95 0.65
CA ALA A 37 2.94 -21.79 1.64
C ALA A 37 1.95 -22.86 2.16
N ARG A 38 2.42 -24.08 2.34
CA ARG A 38 1.57 -25.24 2.76
C ARG A 38 1.45 -25.37 4.26
N SER A 39 2.31 -24.67 5.01
CA SER A 39 2.34 -24.64 6.47
C SER A 39 2.87 -23.30 6.95
N GLU A 40 2.68 -22.97 8.21
CA GLU A 40 3.24 -21.77 8.84
C GLU A 40 4.79 -21.75 8.87
N GLU A 41 5.42 -22.89 8.72
CA GLU A 41 6.88 -23.03 8.69
C GLU A 41 7.48 -22.89 7.27
N GLU A 42 6.65 -22.99 6.23
CA GLU A 42 7.08 -22.83 4.83
C GLU A 42 7.03 -21.33 4.45
N GLU A 43 8.16 -20.79 3.98
CA GLU A 43 8.20 -19.45 3.41
C GLU A 43 7.37 -19.38 2.11
N ASP A 44 6.98 -18.17 1.70
CA ASP A 44 6.36 -17.95 0.39
C ASP A 44 7.26 -18.54 -0.70
N PRO A 45 6.76 -19.51 -1.48
CA PRO A 45 7.58 -20.22 -2.46
C PRO A 45 8.09 -19.35 -3.60
N PHE A 46 7.44 -18.23 -3.91
CA PHE A 46 7.94 -17.24 -4.88
C PHE A 46 9.07 -16.43 -4.27
N HIS A 47 8.91 -16.00 -3.02
CA HIS A 47 9.93 -15.27 -2.28
C HIS A 47 11.21 -16.11 -2.11
N GLU A 48 11.07 -17.39 -1.80
CA GLU A 48 12.21 -18.31 -1.69
C GLU A 48 13.04 -18.36 -2.99
N ILE A 49 12.39 -18.42 -4.15
CA ILE A 49 13.07 -18.42 -5.46
C ILE A 49 13.78 -17.09 -5.71
N LEU A 50 13.14 -15.98 -5.41
CA LEU A 50 13.70 -14.64 -5.54
C LEU A 50 14.94 -14.48 -4.67
N GLU A 51 14.86 -14.83 -3.40
CA GLU A 51 15.97 -14.72 -2.46
C GLU A 51 17.14 -15.66 -2.80
N LYS A 52 16.86 -16.85 -3.31
CA LYS A 52 17.91 -17.74 -3.85
C LYS A 52 18.64 -17.11 -5.02
N MET A 53 17.91 -16.45 -5.92
CA MET A 53 18.50 -15.74 -7.07
C MET A 53 19.37 -14.57 -6.60
N LYS A 54 18.85 -13.71 -5.71
CA LYS A 54 19.58 -12.57 -5.14
C LYS A 54 20.88 -13.01 -4.47
N ARG A 55 20.79 -14.03 -3.62
CA ARG A 55 21.99 -14.61 -2.96
C ARG A 55 23.03 -15.13 -3.96
N LYS A 56 22.60 -15.83 -5.02
CA LYS A 56 23.48 -16.34 -6.07
C LYS A 56 24.18 -15.21 -6.82
N LEU A 57 23.48 -14.10 -7.07
CA LEU A 57 23.98 -12.94 -7.80
C LEU A 57 24.71 -11.93 -6.91
N LYS A 58 24.63 -12.09 -5.57
CA LYS A 58 25.17 -11.17 -4.56
C LYS A 58 24.61 -9.76 -4.69
N VAL A 59 23.30 -9.66 -4.94
CA VAL A 59 22.55 -8.39 -4.98
C VAL A 59 21.63 -8.29 -3.77
N GLU A 60 21.37 -7.06 -3.30
CA GLU A 60 20.59 -6.82 -2.09
C GLU A 60 19.11 -6.57 -2.40
N THR A 61 18.84 -5.83 -3.47
CA THR A 61 17.48 -5.41 -3.81
C THR A 61 16.99 -6.00 -5.13
N ASP A 62 15.67 -6.05 -5.30
CA ASP A 62 15.04 -6.47 -6.56
C ASP A 62 15.42 -5.53 -7.71
N SER A 63 15.69 -4.25 -7.39
CA SER A 63 16.10 -3.24 -8.37
C SER A 63 17.44 -3.54 -9.02
N ASP A 64 18.30 -4.33 -8.37
CA ASP A 64 19.62 -4.69 -8.86
C ASP A 64 19.60 -5.85 -9.87
N LEU A 65 18.43 -6.50 -10.02
CA LEU A 65 18.27 -7.60 -10.99
C LEU A 65 18.24 -7.06 -12.43
N SER A 66 19.05 -7.66 -13.30
CA SER A 66 19.03 -7.33 -14.73
C SER A 66 17.78 -7.88 -15.43
N THR A 67 17.54 -7.43 -16.65
CA THR A 67 16.45 -7.96 -17.50
C THR A 67 16.56 -9.47 -17.70
N GLU A 68 17.76 -9.99 -17.91
CA GLU A 68 18.01 -11.43 -18.10
C GLU A 68 17.72 -12.22 -16.81
N ASN A 69 18.07 -11.65 -15.65
CA ASN A 69 17.74 -12.25 -14.36
C ASN A 69 16.23 -12.31 -14.14
N LEU A 70 15.51 -11.24 -14.47
CA LEU A 70 14.06 -11.18 -14.36
C LEU A 70 13.37 -12.15 -15.30
N LYS A 71 13.85 -12.31 -16.53
CA LYS A 71 13.37 -13.36 -17.46
C LYS A 71 13.54 -14.75 -16.89
N ALA A 72 14.73 -15.06 -16.39
CA ALA A 72 15.00 -16.35 -15.76
C ALA A 72 14.14 -16.59 -14.50
N LEU A 73 13.81 -15.54 -13.74
CA LEU A 73 12.94 -15.61 -12.59
C LEU A 73 11.49 -15.89 -13.00
N VAL A 74 11.01 -15.22 -14.07
CA VAL A 74 9.68 -15.48 -14.67
C VAL A 74 9.53 -16.95 -15.07
N ASP A 75 10.54 -17.53 -15.71
CA ASP A 75 10.52 -18.95 -16.09
C ASP A 75 10.45 -19.87 -14.88
N GLN A 76 11.19 -19.56 -13.81
CA GLN A 76 11.15 -20.32 -12.56
C GLN A 76 9.78 -20.20 -11.86
N TYR A 77 9.17 -19.03 -11.87
CA TYR A 77 7.83 -18.82 -11.32
C TYR A 77 6.77 -19.60 -12.08
N LYS A 78 6.81 -19.57 -13.42
CA LYS A 78 5.91 -20.39 -14.26
C LYS A 78 6.10 -21.89 -14.01
N ALA A 79 7.35 -22.33 -13.86
CA ALA A 79 7.66 -23.73 -13.53
C ALA A 79 7.12 -24.13 -12.14
N LEU A 80 7.26 -23.24 -11.14
CA LEU A 80 6.70 -23.43 -9.80
C LEU A 80 5.18 -23.58 -9.87
N ILE A 81 4.48 -22.66 -10.55
CA ILE A 81 3.02 -22.70 -10.74
C ILE A 81 2.62 -24.04 -11.35
N ARG A 82 3.23 -24.44 -12.46
CA ARG A 82 2.92 -25.70 -13.12
C ARG A 82 3.15 -26.92 -12.21
N LYS A 83 4.22 -26.88 -11.40
CA LYS A 83 4.52 -27.96 -10.43
C LYS A 83 3.49 -28.04 -9.32
N ARG A 84 3.01 -26.92 -8.81
CA ARG A 84 2.09 -26.83 -7.66
C ARG A 84 0.63 -27.06 -8.06
N THR A 85 0.20 -26.53 -9.20
CA THR A 85 -1.20 -26.54 -9.65
C THR A 85 -1.51 -27.59 -10.72
N ARG A 86 -0.47 -28.14 -11.39
CA ARG A 86 -0.54 -28.99 -12.59
C ARG A 86 -1.10 -28.25 -13.82
N SER A 87 -1.29 -26.96 -13.74
CA SER A 87 -1.77 -26.07 -14.81
C SER A 87 -0.67 -25.10 -15.21
N ALA A 88 -0.62 -24.71 -16.49
CA ALA A 88 0.26 -23.64 -16.93
C ALA A 88 -0.27 -22.27 -16.48
N PHE A 89 0.62 -21.31 -16.32
CA PHE A 89 0.22 -19.90 -16.13
C PHE A 89 -0.52 -19.42 -17.39
N PRO A 90 -1.76 -18.90 -17.26
CA PRO A 90 -2.57 -18.49 -18.42
C PRO A 90 -1.88 -17.37 -19.18
N GLN A 91 -1.92 -17.42 -20.52
CA GLN A 91 -1.34 -16.41 -21.39
C GLN A 91 -2.39 -15.54 -22.07
N ASP A 92 -3.65 -15.95 -22.07
CA ASP A 92 -4.77 -15.13 -22.55
C ASP A 92 -5.11 -14.05 -21.54
N VAL A 93 -5.16 -12.78 -21.98
CA VAL A 93 -5.38 -11.62 -21.11
C VAL A 93 -6.80 -11.58 -20.53
N PHE A 94 -7.79 -12.13 -21.23
CA PHE A 94 -9.15 -12.20 -20.72
C PHE A 94 -9.30 -13.32 -19.70
N GLU A 95 -8.62 -14.46 -19.89
CA GLU A 95 -8.54 -15.51 -18.88
C GLU A 95 -7.90 -14.98 -17.58
N GLN A 96 -6.80 -14.22 -17.69
CA GLN A 96 -6.17 -13.57 -16.54
C GLN A 96 -7.11 -12.58 -15.86
N LEU A 97 -7.79 -11.72 -16.62
CA LEU A 97 -8.73 -10.73 -16.08
C LEU A 97 -9.90 -11.39 -15.35
N TRP A 98 -10.52 -12.43 -15.96
CA TRP A 98 -11.63 -13.14 -15.34
C TRP A 98 -11.20 -13.97 -14.13
N GLY A 99 -9.99 -14.53 -14.16
CA GLY A 99 -9.40 -15.20 -13.01
C GLY A 99 -9.24 -14.26 -11.82
N ALA A 100 -8.64 -13.07 -12.05
CA ALA A 100 -8.46 -12.04 -11.02
C ALA A 100 -9.81 -11.52 -10.49
N THR A 101 -10.77 -11.25 -11.38
CA THR A 101 -12.13 -10.82 -11.01
C THR A 101 -12.82 -11.87 -10.13
N SER A 102 -12.74 -13.14 -10.51
CA SER A 102 -13.31 -14.24 -9.74
C SER A 102 -12.66 -14.39 -8.36
N ALA A 103 -11.35 -14.19 -8.27
CA ALA A 103 -10.64 -14.22 -6.99
C ALA A 103 -11.10 -13.10 -6.04
N VAL A 104 -11.35 -11.88 -6.56
CA VAL A 104 -11.91 -10.79 -5.75
C VAL A 104 -13.30 -11.13 -5.23
N PHE A 105 -14.20 -11.65 -6.06
CA PHE A 105 -15.52 -12.10 -5.58
C PHE A 105 -15.43 -13.23 -4.56
N SER A 106 -14.51 -14.17 -4.77
CA SER A 106 -14.29 -15.30 -3.85
C SER A 106 -13.74 -14.84 -2.51
N SER A 107 -12.94 -13.77 -2.48
CA SER A 107 -12.33 -13.24 -1.26
C SER A 107 -13.36 -12.80 -0.21
N TRP A 108 -14.60 -12.47 -0.60
CA TRP A 108 -15.70 -12.20 0.32
C TRP A 108 -15.95 -13.34 1.31
N ARG A 109 -15.62 -14.58 0.92
CA ARG A 109 -15.84 -15.80 1.72
C ARG A 109 -14.59 -16.25 2.47
N ASN A 110 -13.47 -15.53 2.37
CA ASN A 110 -12.26 -15.82 3.12
C ASN A 110 -12.51 -15.62 4.62
N GLU A 111 -11.88 -16.44 5.45
CA GLU A 111 -12.05 -16.42 6.91
C GLU A 111 -11.77 -15.01 7.50
N ARG A 112 -10.68 -14.37 7.07
CA ARG A 112 -10.36 -13.00 7.47
C ARG A 112 -11.48 -12.00 7.15
N ALA A 113 -12.09 -12.10 5.97
CA ALA A 113 -13.20 -11.23 5.57
C ALA A 113 -14.48 -11.51 6.36
N ILE A 114 -14.72 -12.77 6.73
CA ILE A 114 -15.84 -13.17 7.59
C ILE A 114 -15.68 -12.58 8.99
N LEU A 115 -14.51 -12.75 9.61
CA LEU A 115 -14.20 -12.20 10.93
C LEU A 115 -14.31 -10.66 10.95
N TYR A 116 -13.79 -10.00 9.90
CA TYR A 116 -13.90 -8.55 9.77
C TYR A 116 -15.37 -8.09 9.72
N ARG A 117 -16.21 -8.75 8.94
CA ARG A 117 -17.64 -8.43 8.88
C ARG A 117 -18.35 -8.64 10.21
N GLN A 118 -18.03 -9.70 10.93
CA GLN A 118 -18.57 -9.94 12.28
C GLN A 118 -18.17 -8.84 13.25
N GLN A 119 -16.91 -8.43 13.24
CA GLN A 119 -16.40 -7.37 14.11
C GLN A 119 -17.06 -6.01 13.88
N TYR A 120 -17.37 -5.70 12.61
CA TYR A 120 -17.94 -4.41 12.21
C TYR A 120 -19.44 -4.45 11.89
N ALA A 121 -20.13 -5.54 12.24
CA ALA A 121 -21.57 -5.74 12.00
C ALA A 121 -21.99 -5.49 10.54
N ILE A 122 -21.15 -5.91 9.57
CA ILE A 122 -21.42 -5.80 8.14
C ILE A 122 -22.25 -7.00 7.69
N PRO A 123 -23.44 -6.78 7.08
CA PRO A 123 -24.29 -7.88 6.60
C PRO A 123 -23.60 -8.77 5.56
N ALA A 124 -23.72 -10.09 5.75
CA ALA A 124 -23.05 -11.05 4.88
C ALA A 124 -23.63 -11.07 3.44
N GLU A 125 -24.89 -10.68 3.29
CA GLU A 125 -25.65 -10.62 2.04
C GLU A 125 -25.27 -9.44 1.13
N TRP A 126 -24.52 -8.46 1.60
CA TRP A 126 -24.12 -7.32 0.77
C TRP A 126 -23.20 -7.70 -0.38
N GLY A 127 -22.30 -8.65 -0.18
CA GLY A 127 -21.32 -9.02 -1.19
C GLY A 127 -20.21 -7.96 -1.35
N THR A 128 -19.46 -8.09 -2.45
CA THR A 128 -18.37 -7.16 -2.82
C THR A 128 -18.48 -6.74 -4.28
N ALA A 129 -17.73 -5.72 -4.66
CA ALA A 129 -17.64 -5.23 -6.04
C ALA A 129 -16.19 -5.26 -6.53
N VAL A 130 -16.01 -5.27 -7.84
CA VAL A 130 -14.71 -5.22 -8.51
C VAL A 130 -14.64 -3.99 -9.40
N ASN A 131 -13.58 -3.21 -9.25
CA ASN A 131 -13.23 -2.15 -10.18
C ASN A 131 -12.04 -2.59 -11.04
N ILE A 132 -12.19 -2.46 -12.36
CA ILE A 132 -11.09 -2.67 -13.31
C ILE A 132 -10.56 -1.31 -13.67
N GLN A 133 -9.30 -1.06 -13.32
CA GLN A 133 -8.66 0.26 -13.45
C GLN A 133 -7.32 0.14 -14.16
N ALA A 134 -7.01 1.10 -15.02
CA ALA A 134 -5.68 1.20 -15.61
C ALA A 134 -4.63 1.35 -14.50
N MET A 135 -3.56 0.58 -14.61
CA MET A 135 -2.46 0.63 -13.66
C MET A 135 -1.55 1.82 -13.97
N VAL A 136 -1.07 2.48 -12.94
CA VAL A 136 -0.01 3.48 -12.98
C VAL A 136 1.21 2.95 -12.22
N PHE A 137 2.41 3.29 -12.69
CA PHE A 137 3.63 2.59 -12.28
C PHE A 137 4.58 3.53 -11.54
N GLY A 138 4.68 3.34 -10.23
CA GLY A 138 5.65 4.04 -9.39
C GLY A 138 7.09 3.51 -9.52
N ASN A 139 7.28 2.42 -10.26
CA ASN A 139 8.57 1.77 -10.51
C ASN A 139 9.05 1.94 -11.96
N ALA A 140 8.59 2.97 -12.67
CA ALA A 140 8.99 3.22 -14.05
C ALA A 140 10.39 3.86 -14.18
N GLY A 141 10.92 4.46 -13.10
CA GLY A 141 12.22 5.12 -13.06
C GLY A 141 12.38 6.03 -11.84
N ASP A 142 13.45 6.81 -11.83
CA ASP A 142 13.80 7.68 -10.70
C ASP A 142 12.89 8.92 -10.60
N ASP A 143 12.13 9.23 -11.62
CA ASP A 143 11.07 10.25 -11.63
C ASP A 143 9.70 9.69 -11.27
N SER A 144 9.66 8.47 -10.79
CA SER A 144 8.45 7.73 -10.41
C SER A 144 8.53 7.30 -8.97
N ALA A 145 7.37 7.31 -8.28
CA ALA A 145 7.27 6.99 -6.86
C ALA A 145 5.88 6.47 -6.52
N THR A 146 5.76 5.83 -5.37
CA THR A 146 4.47 5.49 -4.76
C THR A 146 4.49 5.80 -3.28
N GLY A 147 3.32 6.08 -2.69
CA GLY A 147 3.26 6.40 -1.28
C GLY A 147 1.85 6.48 -0.72
N VAL A 148 1.82 6.65 0.58
CA VAL A 148 0.62 6.87 1.38
C VAL A 148 0.76 8.15 2.18
N ALA A 149 -0.31 8.91 2.30
CA ALA A 149 -0.28 10.18 2.99
C ALA A 149 -1.58 10.48 3.75
N PHE A 150 -1.45 11.26 4.81
CA PHE A 150 -2.54 11.76 5.62
C PHE A 150 -2.58 13.29 5.56
N THR A 151 -3.76 13.85 5.54
CA THR A 151 -3.91 15.31 5.52
C THR A 151 -3.47 15.97 6.83
N ARG A 152 -3.45 15.21 7.93
CA ARG A 152 -2.92 15.58 9.27
C ARG A 152 -2.23 14.38 9.88
N ASP A 153 -1.42 14.60 10.92
CA ASP A 153 -0.79 13.52 11.67
C ASP A 153 -1.87 12.65 12.37
N PRO A 154 -1.96 11.36 12.07
CA PRO A 154 -2.98 10.48 12.64
C PRO A 154 -2.75 10.14 14.12
N ALA A 155 -1.55 10.33 14.65
CA ALA A 155 -1.20 10.03 16.02
C ALA A 155 -1.59 11.16 16.99
N ASN A 156 -1.36 12.41 16.61
CA ASN A 156 -1.55 13.57 17.49
C ASN A 156 -2.50 14.64 16.94
N GLY A 157 -2.94 14.52 15.68
CA GLY A 157 -3.86 15.43 15.00
C GLY A 157 -3.25 16.74 14.50
N GLU A 158 -1.92 16.89 14.53
CA GLU A 158 -1.27 18.09 14.03
C GLU A 158 -1.52 18.31 12.54
N LYS A 159 -1.75 19.58 12.16
CA LYS A 159 -1.98 19.97 10.77
C LYS A 159 -0.67 19.98 9.97
N VAL A 160 0.08 18.89 10.02
CA VAL A 160 1.26 18.65 9.20
C VAL A 160 0.94 17.69 8.07
N PHE A 161 1.66 17.79 6.95
CA PHE A 161 1.56 16.80 5.89
C PHE A 161 2.34 15.57 6.33
N TYR A 162 1.63 14.51 6.66
CA TYR A 162 2.18 13.26 7.18
C TYR A 162 2.07 12.18 6.12
N GLY A 163 3.13 11.37 5.95
CA GLY A 163 3.09 10.27 5.00
C GLY A 163 4.48 9.75 4.68
N GLU A 164 4.48 8.71 3.86
CA GLU A 164 5.67 7.99 3.46
C GLU A 164 5.63 7.66 1.97
N TYR A 165 6.79 7.58 1.34
CA TYR A 165 6.93 7.23 -0.07
C TYR A 165 8.22 6.47 -0.34
N LEU A 166 8.24 5.79 -1.49
CA LEU A 166 9.44 5.17 -2.07
C LEU A 166 9.58 5.60 -3.54
N ILE A 167 10.80 6.01 -3.90
CA ILE A 167 11.17 6.22 -5.30
C ILE A 167 11.37 4.87 -5.99
N ASN A 168 10.96 4.80 -7.25
CA ASN A 168 11.11 3.63 -8.12
C ASN A 168 10.59 2.35 -7.43
N ALA A 169 9.31 2.38 -7.02
CA ALA A 169 8.67 1.32 -6.24
C ALA A 169 7.18 1.18 -6.59
N GLN A 170 6.63 0.01 -6.35
CA GLN A 170 5.18 -0.23 -6.38
C GLN A 170 4.56 -0.13 -4.98
N GLY A 171 3.23 0.00 -4.90
CA GLY A 171 2.52 0.18 -3.63
C GLY A 171 2.79 -0.94 -2.61
N GLU A 172 2.94 -2.17 -3.07
CA GLU A 172 3.28 -3.32 -2.23
C GLU A 172 4.64 -3.16 -1.51
N ASP A 173 5.62 -2.51 -2.15
CA ASP A 173 6.95 -2.30 -1.56
C ASP A 173 6.88 -1.37 -0.33
N VAL A 174 5.93 -0.42 -0.31
CA VAL A 174 5.68 0.47 0.83
C VAL A 174 5.01 -0.29 1.98
N VAL A 175 4.02 -1.13 1.66
CA VAL A 175 3.19 -1.82 2.66
C VAL A 175 3.89 -3.05 3.24
N ALA A 176 4.66 -3.77 2.42
CA ALA A 176 5.37 -4.99 2.84
C ALA A 176 6.61 -4.73 3.70
N GLY A 177 7.07 -3.48 3.82
CA GLY A 177 8.25 -3.13 4.61
C GLY A 177 9.57 -3.69 4.08
N VAL A 178 9.62 -4.07 2.81
CA VAL A 178 10.83 -4.60 2.15
C VAL A 178 11.92 -3.53 2.05
N ARG A 179 11.50 -2.27 1.88
CA ARG A 179 12.37 -1.09 1.84
C ARG A 179 11.89 -0.10 2.89
N THR A 180 12.80 0.59 3.58
CA THR A 180 12.44 1.66 4.51
C THR A 180 11.93 2.88 3.73
N PRO A 181 10.67 3.28 3.92
CA PRO A 181 10.12 4.43 3.23
C PRO A 181 10.75 5.74 3.71
N ASN A 182 10.74 6.75 2.85
CA ASN A 182 11.10 8.11 3.19
C ASN A 182 9.88 8.89 3.70
N ALA A 183 10.11 9.80 4.66
CA ALA A 183 9.08 10.73 5.09
C ALA A 183 8.67 11.64 3.92
N ILE A 184 7.35 11.88 3.76
CA ILE A 184 6.76 12.64 2.64
C ILE A 184 7.40 14.03 2.45
N ALA A 185 7.92 14.65 3.51
CA ALA A 185 8.58 15.94 3.44
C ALA A 185 9.83 15.96 2.52
N LYS A 186 10.56 14.84 2.42
CA LYS A 186 11.73 14.73 1.54
C LYS A 186 11.36 14.75 0.06
N LEU A 187 10.13 14.42 -0.29
CA LEU A 187 9.65 14.47 -1.67
C LEU A 187 9.72 15.90 -2.23
N ALA A 188 9.69 16.93 -1.36
CA ALA A 188 9.85 18.32 -1.76
C ALA A 188 11.21 18.59 -2.43
N ASP A 189 12.24 17.86 -2.04
CA ASP A 189 13.59 17.99 -2.60
C ASP A 189 13.78 17.11 -3.84
N GLU A 190 13.22 15.90 -3.82
CA GLU A 190 13.42 14.88 -4.88
C GLU A 190 12.47 15.10 -6.07
N LEU A 191 11.17 15.34 -5.83
CA LEU A 191 10.14 15.57 -6.85
C LEU A 191 9.29 16.82 -6.48
N PRO A 192 9.86 18.03 -6.53
CA PRO A 192 9.25 19.24 -5.98
C PRO A 192 7.91 19.62 -6.63
N GLN A 193 7.71 19.33 -7.91
CA GLN A 193 6.42 19.61 -8.56
C GLN A 193 5.32 18.68 -8.05
N SER A 194 5.62 17.38 -7.97
CA SER A 194 4.68 16.37 -7.45
C SER A 194 4.33 16.62 -5.98
N TYR A 195 5.30 17.06 -5.17
CA TYR A 195 5.05 17.46 -3.78
C TYR A 195 4.06 18.64 -3.69
N ARG A 196 4.26 19.70 -4.49
CA ARG A 196 3.32 20.82 -4.54
C ARG A 196 1.92 20.41 -4.98
N ASP A 197 1.81 19.49 -5.90
CA ASP A 197 0.51 18.99 -6.36
C ASP A 197 -0.15 18.10 -5.29
N LEU A 198 0.62 17.31 -4.56
CA LEU A 198 0.13 16.57 -3.38
C LEU A 198 -0.40 17.50 -2.28
N GLU A 199 0.27 18.62 -2.00
CA GLU A 199 -0.23 19.62 -1.03
C GLU A 199 -1.57 20.22 -1.48
N LYS A 200 -1.74 20.51 -2.77
CA LYS A 200 -3.03 20.97 -3.31
C LYS A 200 -4.12 19.91 -3.14
N VAL A 201 -3.80 18.65 -3.43
CA VAL A 201 -4.72 17.52 -3.25
C VAL A 201 -5.09 17.37 -1.77
N ARG A 202 -4.10 17.36 -0.86
CA ARG A 202 -4.29 17.33 0.59
C ARG A 202 -5.34 18.37 1.04
N ASN A 203 -5.12 19.62 0.65
CA ASN A 203 -6.01 20.72 1.03
C ASN A 203 -7.41 20.58 0.41
N LYS A 204 -7.49 20.10 -0.83
CA LYS A 204 -8.78 19.87 -1.52
C LYS A 204 -9.57 18.75 -0.85
N LEU A 205 -8.92 17.64 -0.51
CA LEU A 205 -9.55 16.50 0.14
C LEU A 205 -10.11 16.89 1.52
N GLU A 206 -9.29 17.52 2.37
CA GLU A 206 -9.71 17.93 3.71
C GLU A 206 -10.89 18.92 3.65
N LYS A 207 -10.84 19.90 2.75
CA LYS A 207 -11.92 20.87 2.57
C LYS A 207 -13.21 20.23 2.03
N HIS A 208 -13.10 19.25 1.14
CA HIS A 208 -14.24 18.58 0.55
C HIS A 208 -14.94 17.65 1.55
N PHE A 209 -14.15 16.77 2.17
CA PHE A 209 -14.70 15.77 3.11
C PHE A 209 -14.94 16.34 4.52
N LYS A 210 -14.43 17.52 4.81
CA LYS A 210 -14.49 18.15 6.14
C LYS A 210 -14.04 17.17 7.22
N ASP A 211 -12.96 16.42 6.92
CA ASP A 211 -12.35 15.44 7.79
C ASP A 211 -10.93 15.13 7.34
N MET A 212 -10.11 14.61 8.28
CA MET A 212 -8.80 14.08 7.94
C MET A 212 -8.92 12.92 6.97
N GLN A 213 -8.17 12.97 5.90
CA GLN A 213 -8.15 11.95 4.88
C GLN A 213 -6.82 11.22 4.88
N ASP A 214 -6.90 9.92 4.63
CA ASP A 214 -5.85 9.00 4.27
C ASP A 214 -5.96 8.77 2.76
N PHE A 215 -4.88 8.90 2.01
CA PHE A 215 -4.91 8.70 0.57
C PHE A 215 -3.63 8.06 0.04
N GLU A 216 -3.81 7.29 -1.01
CA GLU A 216 -2.75 6.59 -1.71
C GLU A 216 -2.47 7.31 -3.03
N PHE A 217 -1.18 7.41 -3.38
CA PHE A 217 -0.76 8.08 -4.60
C PHE A 217 0.38 7.35 -5.30
N THR A 218 0.45 7.55 -6.61
CA THR A 218 1.57 7.13 -7.45
C THR A 218 2.00 8.29 -8.33
N ILE A 219 3.29 8.42 -8.53
CA ILE A 219 3.92 9.35 -9.47
C ILE A 219 4.54 8.48 -10.55
N GLU A 220 4.14 8.68 -11.79
CA GLU A 220 4.70 7.99 -12.96
C GLU A 220 5.25 9.03 -13.94
N GLY A 221 6.55 8.99 -14.21
CA GLY A 221 7.19 9.95 -15.09
C GLY A 221 6.97 11.41 -14.66
N GLY A 222 7.05 11.71 -13.36
CA GLY A 222 6.78 13.03 -12.77
C GLY A 222 5.30 13.43 -12.69
N ARG A 223 4.37 12.61 -13.22
CA ARG A 223 2.93 12.91 -13.16
C ARG A 223 2.28 12.24 -11.96
N LEU A 224 1.56 13.04 -11.16
CA LEU A 224 0.84 12.57 -9.97
C LEU A 224 -0.51 11.94 -10.32
N PHE A 225 -0.79 10.78 -9.70
CA PHE A 225 -2.07 10.09 -9.72
C PHE A 225 -2.52 9.80 -8.28
N ILE A 226 -3.78 10.08 -7.97
CA ILE A 226 -4.40 9.69 -6.70
C ILE A 226 -5.16 8.39 -6.95
N LEU A 227 -4.84 7.37 -6.17
CA LEU A 227 -5.41 6.04 -6.34
C LEU A 227 -6.66 5.85 -5.51
N GLN A 228 -6.62 6.26 -4.24
CA GLN A 228 -7.69 6.06 -3.27
C GLN A 228 -7.65 7.15 -2.21
N THR A 229 -8.80 7.49 -1.65
CA THR A 229 -8.93 8.28 -0.42
C THR A 229 -9.99 7.68 0.49
N ARG A 230 -9.79 7.82 1.79
CA ARG A 230 -10.70 7.37 2.83
C ARG A 230 -10.59 8.25 4.08
N ASN A 231 -11.57 8.17 4.95
CA ASN A 231 -11.45 8.82 6.26
C ASN A 231 -10.27 8.22 7.02
N GLY A 232 -9.33 9.06 7.44
CA GLY A 232 -8.11 8.63 8.08
C GLY A 232 -8.38 8.00 9.45
N LYS A 233 -7.88 6.78 9.66
CA LYS A 233 -7.81 6.17 10.98
C LYS A 233 -6.90 7.01 11.87
N ARG A 234 -7.28 7.21 13.13
CA ARG A 234 -6.58 8.12 14.05
C ARG A 234 -6.76 7.70 15.50
N THR A 235 -5.87 8.16 16.35
CA THR A 235 -6.01 7.98 17.79
C THR A 235 -7.16 8.84 18.35
N GLY A 236 -7.64 8.53 19.55
CA GLY A 236 -8.66 9.35 20.23
C GLY A 236 -8.20 10.80 20.46
N LEU A 237 -6.93 10.99 20.83
CA LEU A 237 -6.32 12.33 20.98
C LEU A 237 -6.35 13.12 19.65
N ALA A 238 -5.93 12.49 18.57
CA ALA A 238 -5.98 13.09 17.26
C ALA A 238 -7.41 13.42 16.81
N ALA A 239 -8.38 12.54 17.07
CA ALA A 239 -9.79 12.76 16.76
C ALA A 239 -10.34 14.03 17.42
N VAL A 240 -10.09 14.20 18.72
CA VAL A 240 -10.52 15.41 19.46
C VAL A 240 -9.82 16.66 18.93
N ARG A 241 -8.50 16.62 18.75
CA ARG A 241 -7.73 17.76 18.24
C ARG A 241 -8.18 18.18 16.86
N ILE A 242 -8.30 17.25 15.93
CA ILE A 242 -8.75 17.50 14.56
C ILE A 242 -10.14 18.13 14.55
N ALA A 243 -11.10 17.59 15.30
CA ALA A 243 -12.46 18.11 15.38
C ALA A 243 -12.48 19.56 15.88
N VAL A 244 -11.73 19.87 16.95
CA VAL A 244 -11.61 21.21 17.49
C VAL A 244 -10.95 22.18 16.53
N GLU A 245 -9.84 21.79 15.90
CA GLU A 245 -9.13 22.65 14.95
C GLU A 245 -9.96 22.91 13.68
N MET A 246 -10.62 21.90 13.11
CA MET A 246 -11.48 22.07 11.93
C MET A 246 -12.71 22.94 12.23
N GLN A 247 -13.27 22.87 13.44
CA GLN A 247 -14.32 23.78 13.85
C GLN A 247 -13.80 25.22 13.94
N ARG A 248 -12.63 25.45 14.53
CA ARG A 248 -11.97 26.78 14.58
C ARG A 248 -11.65 27.33 13.19
N GLU A 249 -11.26 26.46 12.26
CA GLU A 249 -11.03 26.77 10.85
C GLU A 249 -12.33 27.01 10.06
N ARG A 250 -13.50 26.88 10.71
CA ARG A 250 -14.84 27.03 10.10
C ARG A 250 -15.14 26.03 8.99
N LEU A 251 -14.50 24.85 9.03
CA LEU A 251 -14.78 23.76 8.09
C LEU A 251 -16.07 23.01 8.45
N MET A 252 -16.47 23.04 9.73
CA MET A 252 -17.68 22.38 10.24
C MET A 252 -18.26 23.13 11.43
N SER A 253 -19.54 22.83 11.78
CA SER A 253 -20.19 23.32 12.99
C SER A 253 -19.67 22.61 14.23
N GLN A 254 -19.99 23.16 15.42
CA GLN A 254 -19.63 22.53 16.70
C GLN A 254 -20.32 21.17 16.86
N GLU A 255 -21.58 21.06 16.48
CA GLU A 255 -22.36 19.82 16.53
C GLU A 255 -21.75 18.75 15.64
N THR A 256 -21.37 19.12 14.41
CA THR A 256 -20.70 18.22 13.47
C THR A 256 -19.35 17.76 14.01
N ALA A 257 -18.57 18.68 14.61
CA ALA A 257 -17.27 18.35 15.21
C ALA A 257 -17.43 17.35 16.38
N LEU A 258 -18.45 17.51 17.21
CA LEU A 258 -18.73 16.59 18.30
C LEU A 258 -19.10 15.19 17.79
N LEU A 259 -19.95 15.10 16.76
CA LEU A 259 -20.34 13.83 16.14
C LEU A 259 -19.20 13.08 15.45
N LYS A 260 -18.11 13.77 15.10
CA LYS A 260 -16.92 13.15 14.50
C LYS A 260 -15.94 12.53 15.50
N ILE A 261 -16.18 12.69 16.78
CA ILE A 261 -15.39 12.07 17.84
C ILE A 261 -16.07 10.76 18.24
N PRO A 262 -15.50 9.58 17.95
CA PRO A 262 -16.10 8.32 18.39
C PRO A 262 -16.15 8.26 19.92
N ALA A 263 -17.28 7.89 20.47
CA ALA A 263 -17.47 7.83 21.94
C ALA A 263 -16.46 6.88 22.59
N GLU A 264 -16.18 5.76 21.95
CA GLU A 264 -15.21 4.75 22.40
C GLU A 264 -13.78 5.30 22.48
N SER A 265 -13.47 6.34 21.69
CA SER A 265 -12.15 7.00 21.72
C SER A 265 -11.95 7.84 22.98
N ILE A 266 -13.03 8.29 23.63
CA ILE A 266 -12.97 9.15 24.82
C ILE A 266 -12.46 8.37 26.01
N ASP A 267 -12.87 7.12 26.17
CA ASP A 267 -12.42 6.26 27.27
C ASP A 267 -10.90 6.12 27.30
N SER A 268 -10.28 6.03 26.12
CA SER A 268 -8.81 5.97 26.00
C SER A 268 -8.09 7.25 26.43
N LEU A 269 -8.79 8.39 26.44
CA LEU A 269 -8.25 9.68 26.87
C LEU A 269 -8.39 9.94 28.36
N LEU A 270 -9.24 9.17 29.04
CA LEU A 270 -9.48 9.28 30.48
C LEU A 270 -8.55 8.39 31.32
N VAL A 271 -7.75 7.52 30.66
CA VAL A 271 -6.74 6.72 31.36
C VAL A 271 -5.53 7.58 31.74
N PRO A 272 -4.88 7.29 32.88
CA PRO A 272 -3.64 7.99 33.27
C PRO A 272 -2.56 7.84 32.23
N VAL A 273 -1.90 8.93 31.87
CA VAL A 273 -0.74 8.97 30.96
C VAL A 273 0.51 9.35 31.74
N PHE A 274 1.65 8.84 31.30
CA PHE A 274 2.94 9.24 31.87
C PHE A 274 3.26 10.69 31.51
N ASP A 275 3.83 11.42 32.45
CA ASP A 275 4.38 12.74 32.17
C ASP A 275 5.46 12.63 31.09
N PRO A 276 5.38 13.40 29.97
CA PRO A 276 6.33 13.28 28.87
C PRO A 276 7.79 13.53 29.26
N LYS A 277 8.03 14.38 30.28
CA LYS A 277 9.38 14.65 30.80
C LYS A 277 9.91 13.47 31.61
N ALA A 278 9.06 12.91 32.47
CA ALA A 278 9.40 11.71 33.25
C ALA A 278 9.67 10.50 32.33
N LEU A 279 8.87 10.33 31.27
CA LEU A 279 9.06 9.26 30.30
C LEU A 279 10.40 9.39 29.53
N LYS A 280 10.77 10.62 29.13
CA LYS A 280 12.06 10.87 28.48
C LYS A 280 13.26 10.67 29.40
N ALA A 281 13.09 10.88 30.72
CA ALA A 281 14.13 10.70 31.71
C ALA A 281 14.25 9.26 32.21
N ALA A 282 13.26 8.41 31.94
CA ALA A 282 13.23 7.02 32.38
C ALA A 282 14.30 6.19 31.64
N PRO A 283 14.99 5.25 32.34
CA PRO A 283 15.94 4.36 31.67
C PRO A 283 15.21 3.42 30.71
N ILE A 284 15.78 3.25 29.51
CA ILE A 284 15.28 2.29 28.53
C ILE A 284 15.69 0.89 29.00
N ILE A 285 14.73 0.06 29.39
CA ILE A 285 14.96 -1.31 29.85
C ILE A 285 14.80 -2.35 28.73
N GLY A 286 14.23 -1.96 27.59
CA GLY A 286 14.08 -2.82 26.41
C GLY A 286 13.57 -2.02 25.22
N LYS A 287 13.86 -2.51 24.01
CA LYS A 287 13.30 -1.99 22.75
C LYS A 287 12.58 -3.13 22.05
N GLY A 288 11.32 -2.93 21.69
CA GLY A 288 10.56 -3.80 20.82
C GLY A 288 10.42 -3.19 19.43
N LEU A 289 10.10 -4.01 18.44
CA LEU A 289 9.57 -3.53 17.17
C LEU A 289 8.09 -3.16 17.39
N PRO A 290 7.61 -2.06 16.81
CA PRO A 290 6.21 -1.66 16.90
C PRO A 290 5.28 -2.64 16.18
#